data_dd0ef2edf9c7f33bbc68d25cf518b34e
#
_entry.id   dd0ef2edf9c7f33bbc68d25cf518b34e
#
_cell.length_a   1.000
_cell.length_b   1.000
_cell.length_c   1.000
_cell.angle_alpha   90.00
_cell.angle_beta   90.00
_cell.angle_gamma   90.00
#
_symmetry.space_group_name_H-M   'P 1'
#
loop_
_entity.id
_entity.type
_entity.pdbx_description
1 polymer ?
#
loop_
_entity_poly.entity_id
_entity_poly.type
_entity_poly.pdbx_seq_one_letter_code
_entity_poly.pdbx_strand_id
1 'polypeptide(L)'
;ALRKWVTQAIVTDKNGTTITETGHQPYDDPEEIVKVDLHRKHINDVTVKFRYSIRVINEGEIAGYAKEVKDYIPEGLKFLAEDNSQWTQVSDNIITTDALANTLLQPGEYADVEVVLTWINNADNMGLKVNTAEISKDYNDYNIPDKDSTPDNKKPGEDDIDDAPVMLSV
;
A
#
# COMPACT_ATOMS: atom_id res chain seq x y z
N ALA A 1 11.41 -6.71 6.92
CA ALA A 1 10.51 -7.16 5.85
C ALA A 1 9.28 -6.27 5.75
N LEU A 2 8.70 -6.20 4.58
CA LEU A 2 7.46 -5.47 4.34
C LEU A 2 6.45 -6.38 3.67
N ARG A 3 5.19 -6.31 4.13
CA ARG A 3 4.05 -7.00 3.51
C ARG A 3 2.93 -6.00 3.26
N LYS A 4 2.24 -6.17 2.15
CA LYS A 4 1.17 -5.27 1.73
C LYS A 4 -0.02 -6.06 1.21
N TRP A 5 -1.23 -5.64 1.59
CA TRP A 5 -2.46 -6.26 1.09
C TRP A 5 -3.60 -5.25 1.09
N VAL A 6 -4.62 -5.54 0.30
CA VAL A 6 -5.85 -4.74 0.25
C VAL A 6 -6.76 -5.19 1.37
N THR A 7 -7.21 -4.26 2.21
CA THR A 7 -8.13 -4.55 3.32
C THR A 7 -9.58 -4.29 2.96
N GLN A 8 -9.83 -3.27 2.12
CA GLN A 8 -11.18 -2.88 1.76
C GLN A 8 -11.24 -2.33 0.34
N ALA A 9 -12.36 -2.58 -0.34
CA ALA A 9 -12.77 -1.84 -1.53
C ALA A 9 -14.01 -1.02 -1.14
N ILE A 10 -13.97 0.28 -1.37
CA ILE A 10 -15.00 1.23 -0.94
C ILE A 10 -15.60 1.88 -2.19
N VAL A 11 -16.87 1.59 -2.44
CA VAL A 11 -17.60 2.12 -3.60
C VAL A 11 -18.72 3.03 -3.11
N THR A 12 -18.68 4.29 -3.50
CA THR A 12 -19.70 5.27 -3.14
C THR A 12 -20.42 5.73 -4.40
N ASP A 13 -21.75 5.60 -4.41
CA ASP A 13 -22.60 6.08 -5.48
C ASP A 13 -23.74 6.93 -4.90
N LYS A 14 -24.73 7.30 -5.73
CA LYS A 14 -25.86 8.11 -5.30
C LYS A 14 -26.74 7.45 -4.23
N ASN A 15 -26.66 6.12 -4.09
CA ASN A 15 -27.41 5.34 -3.12
C ASN A 15 -26.66 5.12 -1.80
N GLY A 16 -25.42 5.57 -1.70
CA GLY A 16 -24.58 5.45 -0.51
C GLY A 16 -23.26 4.72 -0.73
N THR A 17 -22.64 4.31 0.36
CA THR A 17 -21.32 3.67 0.34
C THR A 17 -21.44 2.19 0.64
N THR A 18 -20.82 1.38 -0.20
CA THR A 18 -20.65 -0.07 0.00
C THR A 18 -19.19 -0.35 0.29
N ILE A 19 -18.91 -1.02 1.40
CA ILE A 19 -17.57 -1.44 1.78
C ILE A 19 -17.48 -2.96 1.68
N THR A 20 -16.54 -3.44 0.88
CA THR A 20 -16.24 -4.86 0.76
C THR A 20 -14.97 -5.15 1.54
N GLU A 21 -15.08 -5.95 2.60
CA GLU A 21 -13.92 -6.45 3.32
C GLU A 21 -13.26 -7.57 2.53
N THR A 22 -11.95 -7.56 2.48
CA THR A 22 -11.20 -8.60 1.80
C THR A 22 -10.67 -9.61 2.82
N GLY A 23 -10.66 -10.88 2.48
CA GLY A 23 -10.15 -11.94 3.36
C GLY A 23 -8.65 -12.17 3.27
N HIS A 24 -7.89 -11.25 2.71
CA HIS A 24 -6.46 -11.41 2.49
C HIS A 24 -5.66 -11.45 3.78
N GLN A 25 -4.66 -12.33 3.79
CA GLN A 25 -3.71 -12.45 4.88
C GLN A 25 -2.37 -11.83 4.46
N PRO A 26 -1.60 -11.28 5.42
CA PRO A 26 -0.34 -10.58 5.11
C PRO A 26 0.71 -11.43 4.38
N TYR A 27 0.60 -12.74 4.50
CA TYR A 27 1.61 -13.66 3.96
C TYR A 27 1.15 -14.43 2.73
N ASP A 28 -0.02 -14.09 2.17
CA ASP A 28 -0.49 -14.72 0.94
C ASP A 28 0.35 -14.23 -0.24
N ASP A 29 1.01 -15.15 -0.95
CA ASP A 29 1.82 -14.84 -2.12
C ASP A 29 1.72 -15.99 -3.13
N PRO A 30 1.16 -15.76 -4.34
CA PRO A 30 0.60 -14.49 -4.80
C PRO A 30 -0.72 -14.15 -4.10
N GLU A 31 -0.97 -12.86 -3.93
CA GLU A 31 -2.22 -12.39 -3.36
C GLU A 31 -3.39 -12.59 -4.34
N GLU A 32 -4.57 -12.85 -3.78
CA GLU A 32 -5.79 -12.84 -4.56
C GLU A 32 -6.10 -11.41 -5.03
N ILE A 33 -6.46 -11.26 -6.31
CA ILE A 33 -6.76 -9.95 -6.88
C ILE A 33 -8.13 -9.49 -6.41
N VAL A 34 -8.19 -8.31 -5.79
CA VAL A 34 -9.46 -7.67 -5.40
C VAL A 34 -10.09 -7.03 -6.63
N LYS A 35 -11.32 -7.42 -6.94
CA LYS A 35 -12.03 -6.99 -8.15
C LYS A 35 -13.21 -6.09 -7.80
N VAL A 36 -13.37 -5.01 -8.57
CA VAL A 36 -14.53 -4.12 -8.50
C VAL A 36 -15.15 -4.06 -9.90
N ASP A 37 -16.43 -4.45 -9.98
CA ASP A 37 -17.20 -4.37 -11.21
C ASP A 37 -18.07 -3.12 -11.19
N LEU A 38 -17.99 -2.33 -12.26
CA LEU A 38 -18.70 -1.06 -12.38
C LEU A 38 -19.69 -1.10 -13.54
N HIS A 39 -20.77 -0.32 -13.42
CA HIS A 39 -21.71 -0.12 -14.48
C HIS A 39 -21.22 0.99 -15.42
N ARG A 40 -21.07 0.68 -16.70
CA ARG A 40 -20.56 1.63 -17.70
C ARG A 40 -21.31 2.97 -17.68
N LYS A 41 -22.63 2.94 -17.47
CA LYS A 41 -23.47 4.14 -17.43
C LYS A 41 -23.22 5.05 -16.22
N HIS A 42 -22.59 4.54 -15.17
CA HIS A 42 -22.43 5.24 -13.90
C HIS A 42 -20.98 5.51 -13.53
N ILE A 43 -20.05 5.30 -14.46
CA ILE A 43 -18.62 5.46 -14.22
C ILE A 43 -18.27 6.86 -13.67
N ASN A 44 -18.94 7.90 -14.15
CA ASN A 44 -18.67 9.27 -13.70
C ASN A 44 -19.37 9.66 -12.39
N ASP A 45 -20.30 8.82 -11.92
CA ASP A 45 -21.12 9.09 -10.73
C ASP A 45 -20.70 8.26 -9.52
N VAL A 46 -19.63 7.46 -9.65
CA VAL A 46 -19.15 6.57 -8.60
C VAL A 46 -17.77 7.02 -8.13
N THR A 47 -17.51 6.83 -6.84
CA THR A 47 -16.16 6.98 -6.27
C THR A 47 -15.70 5.63 -5.79
N VAL A 48 -14.53 5.19 -6.24
CA VAL A 48 -13.94 3.92 -5.82
C VAL A 48 -12.63 4.21 -5.10
N LYS A 49 -12.51 3.69 -3.89
CA LYS A 49 -11.30 3.80 -3.08
C LYS A 49 -10.87 2.41 -2.63
N PHE A 50 -9.57 2.22 -2.54
CA PHE A 50 -8.98 0.99 -2.00
C PHE A 50 -8.17 1.34 -0.77
N ARG A 51 -8.43 0.61 0.32
CA ARG A 51 -7.63 0.71 1.54
C ARG A 51 -6.62 -0.42 1.56
N TYR A 52 -5.36 -0.06 1.75
CA TYR A 52 -4.25 -1.01 1.84
C TYR A 52 -3.67 -0.97 3.25
N SER A 53 -3.25 -2.12 3.73
CA SER A 53 -2.41 -2.20 4.93
C SER A 53 -0.98 -2.55 4.50
N ILE A 54 -0.03 -1.88 5.13
CA ILE A 54 1.40 -2.13 4.94
C ILE A 54 1.97 -2.52 6.30
N ARG A 55 2.51 -3.72 6.39
CA ARG A 55 3.11 -4.24 7.62
C ARG A 55 4.62 -4.28 7.49
N VAL A 56 5.29 -3.61 8.42
CA VAL A 56 6.73 -3.71 8.57
C VAL A 56 7.03 -4.68 9.69
N ILE A 57 7.83 -5.70 9.39
CA ILE A 57 8.17 -6.79 10.32
C ILE A 57 9.67 -6.81 10.49
N ASN A 58 10.15 -6.88 11.74
CA ASN A 58 11.56 -7.11 11.99
C ASN A 58 11.84 -8.62 11.98
N GLU A 59 12.35 -9.12 10.87
CA GLU A 59 12.78 -10.52 10.73
C GLU A 59 14.27 -10.71 11.01
N GLY A 60 14.97 -9.65 11.40
CA GLY A 60 16.39 -9.68 11.73
C GLY A 60 16.67 -10.15 13.16
N GLU A 61 17.93 -10.03 13.56
CA GLU A 61 18.41 -10.46 14.87
C GLU A 61 18.58 -9.31 15.85
N ILE A 62 18.49 -8.07 15.39
CA ILE A 62 18.62 -6.86 16.21
C ILE A 62 17.41 -5.95 16.03
N ALA A 63 17.14 -5.15 17.06
CA ALA A 63 16.08 -4.15 17.01
C ALA A 63 16.40 -3.04 15.99
N GLY A 64 15.37 -2.49 15.38
CA GLY A 64 15.54 -1.43 14.40
C GLY A 64 14.27 -0.63 14.15
N TYR A 65 14.38 0.35 13.27
CA TYR A 65 13.32 1.28 12.90
C TYR A 65 13.14 1.32 11.39
N ALA A 66 11.89 1.39 10.94
CA ALA A 66 11.57 1.76 9.56
C ALA A 66 11.42 3.28 9.52
N LYS A 67 12.48 3.98 9.16
CA LYS A 67 12.50 5.46 9.17
C LYS A 67 11.61 6.07 8.11
N GLU A 68 11.46 5.40 6.96
CA GLU A 68 10.59 5.86 5.89
C GLU A 68 10.04 4.66 5.12
N VAL A 69 8.73 4.71 4.84
CA VAL A 69 8.07 3.80 3.89
C VAL A 69 7.65 4.61 2.69
N LYS A 70 7.97 4.12 1.50
CA LYS A 70 7.65 4.73 0.21
C LYS A 70 6.61 3.88 -0.51
N ASP A 71 5.62 4.54 -1.10
CA ASP A 71 4.57 3.89 -1.86
C ASP A 71 4.55 4.47 -3.28
N TYR A 72 4.48 3.58 -4.28
CA TYR A 72 4.44 3.92 -5.69
C TYR A 72 3.02 3.78 -6.20
N ILE A 73 2.37 4.91 -6.47
CA ILE A 73 1.00 4.95 -6.94
C ILE A 73 0.95 4.50 -8.39
N PRO A 74 0.19 3.44 -8.73
CA PRO A 74 0.09 2.98 -10.12
C PRO A 74 -0.72 3.96 -10.97
N GLU A 75 -0.51 3.94 -12.27
CA GLU A 75 -1.32 4.69 -13.21
C GLU A 75 -2.80 4.35 -13.04
N GLY A 76 -3.64 5.37 -13.01
CA GLY A 76 -5.09 5.22 -12.85
C GLY A 76 -5.60 5.32 -11.43
N LEU A 77 -4.72 5.34 -10.44
CA LEU A 77 -5.07 5.66 -9.04
C LEU A 77 -4.43 6.99 -8.65
N LYS A 78 -5.01 7.65 -7.66
CA LYS A 78 -4.52 8.93 -7.15
C LYS A 78 -4.50 8.97 -5.64
N PHE A 79 -3.63 9.82 -5.11
CA PHE A 79 -3.52 10.12 -3.69
C PHE A 79 -4.36 11.34 -3.34
N LEU A 80 -5.15 11.23 -2.27
CA LEU A 80 -5.86 12.36 -1.66
C LEU A 80 -5.32 12.54 -0.24
N ALA A 81 -4.77 13.73 0.04
CA ALA A 81 -4.19 14.03 1.36
C ALA A 81 -5.23 13.93 2.48
N GLU A 82 -6.47 14.28 2.21
CA GLU A 82 -7.57 14.21 3.18
C GLU A 82 -7.88 12.79 3.68
N ASP A 83 -7.54 11.77 2.88
CA ASP A 83 -7.72 10.36 3.24
C ASP A 83 -6.46 9.75 3.88
N ASN A 84 -5.33 10.47 3.88
CA ASN A 84 -4.02 9.92 4.20
C ASN A 84 -3.18 10.90 5.02
N SER A 85 -3.59 11.17 6.25
CA SER A 85 -2.95 12.19 7.10
C SER A 85 -1.49 11.88 7.47
N GLN A 86 -1.08 10.61 7.40
CA GLN A 86 0.27 10.17 7.75
C GLN A 86 1.24 10.16 6.57
N TRP A 87 0.74 10.48 5.37
CA TRP A 87 1.51 10.41 4.14
C TRP A 87 1.76 11.79 3.53
N THR A 88 2.90 11.94 2.88
CA THR A 88 3.27 13.14 2.14
C THR A 88 3.55 12.77 0.69
N GLN A 89 2.96 13.51 -0.25
CA GLN A 89 3.24 13.32 -1.68
C GLN A 89 4.54 14.03 -2.05
N VAL A 90 5.49 13.28 -2.63
CA VAL A 90 6.79 13.79 -3.03
C VAL A 90 6.92 13.95 -4.53
N SER A 91 6.10 13.25 -5.31
CA SER A 91 5.97 13.42 -6.76
C SER A 91 4.58 12.93 -7.20
N ASP A 92 4.28 12.98 -8.50
CA ASP A 92 2.96 12.59 -9.03
C ASP A 92 2.55 11.17 -8.65
N ASN A 93 3.52 10.26 -8.52
CA ASN A 93 3.27 8.84 -8.29
C ASN A 93 4.00 8.28 -7.07
N ILE A 94 4.59 9.13 -6.21
CA ILE A 94 5.33 8.67 -5.04
C ILE A 94 4.86 9.41 -3.80
N ILE A 95 4.52 8.65 -2.77
CA ILE A 95 4.21 9.15 -1.44
C ILE A 95 5.10 8.47 -0.40
N THR A 96 5.37 9.15 0.71
CA THR A 96 6.18 8.62 1.80
C THR A 96 5.50 8.83 3.13
N THR A 97 5.83 8.00 4.11
CA THR A 97 5.44 8.19 5.49
C THR A 97 6.60 7.92 6.43
N ASP A 98 6.68 8.71 7.49
CA ASP A 98 7.59 8.51 8.62
C ASP A 98 6.83 8.09 9.89
N ALA A 99 5.59 7.62 9.74
CA ALA A 99 4.74 7.26 10.87
C ALA A 99 5.37 6.20 11.78
N LEU A 100 6.24 5.34 11.25
CA LEU A 100 6.92 4.28 12.00
C LEU A 100 8.36 4.65 12.37
N ALA A 101 8.81 5.88 12.10
CA ALA A 101 10.19 6.30 12.25
C ALA A 101 10.71 6.22 13.69
N ASN A 102 9.83 6.36 14.66
CA ASN A 102 10.16 6.33 16.08
C ASN A 102 9.64 5.06 16.80
N THR A 103 9.18 4.07 16.04
CA THR A 103 8.69 2.80 16.56
C THR A 103 9.82 1.79 16.53
N LEU A 104 10.40 1.49 17.69
CA LEU A 104 11.42 0.44 17.79
C LEU A 104 10.76 -0.93 17.64
N LEU A 105 11.21 -1.70 16.66
CA LEU A 105 10.77 -3.07 16.44
C LEU A 105 11.86 -4.03 16.89
N GLN A 106 11.56 -4.82 17.91
CA GLN A 106 12.40 -5.95 18.32
C GLN A 106 12.29 -7.09 17.31
N PRO A 107 13.25 -8.03 17.24
CA PRO A 107 13.09 -9.19 16.39
C PRO A 107 11.75 -9.90 16.59
N GLY A 108 11.02 -10.13 15.49
CA GLY A 108 9.68 -10.72 15.48
C GLY A 108 8.52 -9.76 15.66
N GLU A 109 8.79 -8.51 16.03
CA GLU A 109 7.73 -7.51 16.17
C GLU A 109 7.37 -6.87 14.84
N TYR A 110 6.15 -6.33 14.76
CA TYR A 110 5.67 -5.64 13.57
C TYR A 110 4.87 -4.38 13.93
N ALA A 111 4.74 -3.49 12.95
CA ALA A 111 3.86 -2.32 13.01
C ALA A 111 3.22 -2.09 11.64
N ASP A 112 2.00 -1.58 11.65
CA ASP A 112 1.19 -1.39 10.45
C ASP A 112 0.96 0.10 10.17
N VAL A 113 0.89 0.44 8.89
CA VAL A 113 0.43 1.74 8.42
C VAL A 113 -0.54 1.51 7.25
N GLU A 114 -1.53 2.39 7.11
CA GLU A 114 -2.54 2.28 6.07
C GLU A 114 -2.37 3.38 5.01
N VAL A 115 -2.77 3.06 3.79
CA VAL A 115 -2.89 4.03 2.71
C VAL A 115 -4.20 3.80 1.97
N VAL A 116 -4.85 4.89 1.54
CA VAL A 116 -6.07 4.85 0.74
C VAL A 116 -5.79 5.50 -0.61
N LEU A 117 -6.03 4.77 -1.68
CA LEU A 117 -5.90 5.30 -3.04
C LEU A 117 -7.27 5.35 -3.71
N THR A 118 -7.48 6.39 -4.50
CA THR A 118 -8.75 6.65 -5.17
C THR A 118 -8.61 6.39 -6.66
N TRP A 119 -9.56 5.67 -7.24
CA TRP A 119 -9.61 5.44 -8.68
C TRP A 119 -9.94 6.73 -9.43
N ILE A 120 -9.22 6.99 -10.52
CA ILE A 120 -9.49 8.13 -11.41
C ILE A 120 -10.59 7.71 -12.38
N ASN A 121 -11.77 8.32 -12.24
CA ASN A 121 -12.97 7.97 -13.02
C ASN A 121 -12.77 8.18 -14.51
N ASN A 122 -12.70 7.09 -15.27
CA ASN A 122 -12.64 7.12 -16.72
C ASN A 122 -12.94 5.72 -17.25
N ALA A 123 -13.76 5.65 -18.30
CA ALA A 123 -14.09 4.37 -18.95
C ALA A 123 -12.87 3.65 -19.51
N ASP A 124 -11.82 4.38 -19.86
CA ASP A 124 -10.58 3.81 -20.37
C ASP A 124 -9.59 3.42 -19.26
N ASN A 125 -9.91 3.76 -18.00
CA ASN A 125 -9.04 3.50 -16.86
C ASN A 125 -9.47 2.23 -16.10
N MET A 126 -9.64 1.15 -16.82
CA MET A 126 -10.00 -0.17 -16.26
C MET A 126 -8.77 -1.07 -16.17
N GLY A 127 -8.97 -2.27 -15.67
CA GLY A 127 -7.95 -3.30 -15.63
C GLY A 127 -7.18 -3.35 -14.32
N LEU A 128 -6.03 -3.99 -14.39
CA LEU A 128 -5.20 -4.28 -13.24
C LEU A 128 -4.40 -3.04 -12.80
N LYS A 129 -4.44 -2.76 -11.48
CA LYS A 129 -3.64 -1.71 -10.84
C LYS A 129 -2.83 -2.35 -9.72
N VAL A 130 -1.51 -2.28 -9.81
CA VAL A 130 -0.61 -2.88 -8.82
C VAL A 130 0.06 -1.77 -8.02
N ASN A 131 -0.23 -1.71 -6.74
CA ASN A 131 0.35 -0.72 -5.83
C ASN A 131 1.51 -1.34 -5.07
N THR A 132 2.68 -0.74 -5.17
CA THR A 132 3.94 -1.24 -4.61
C THR A 132 4.42 -0.32 -3.48
N ALA A 133 4.90 -0.90 -2.41
CA ALA A 133 5.52 -0.15 -1.31
C ALA A 133 6.84 -0.80 -0.91
N GLU A 134 7.75 0.03 -0.40
CA GLU A 134 9.04 -0.44 0.12
C GLU A 134 9.48 0.35 1.34
N ILE A 135 10.36 -0.26 2.14
CA ILE A 135 11.08 0.45 3.18
C ILE A 135 12.21 1.20 2.49
N SER A 136 12.13 2.53 2.46
CA SER A 136 13.11 3.37 1.75
C SER A 136 14.24 3.85 2.66
N LYS A 137 14.02 3.86 3.97
CA LYS A 137 15.06 4.17 4.96
C LYS A 137 14.84 3.31 6.20
N ASP A 138 15.91 2.71 6.68
CA ASP A 138 15.92 1.98 7.93
C ASP A 138 17.04 2.48 8.85
N TYR A 139 16.99 2.09 10.12
CA TYR A 139 18.00 2.44 11.11
C TYR A 139 18.01 1.42 12.25
N ASN A 140 19.22 1.12 12.73
CA ASN A 140 19.40 0.40 13.98
C ASN A 140 20.56 1.03 14.76
N ASP A 141 20.56 0.84 16.08
CA ASP A 141 21.56 1.46 16.97
C ASP A 141 22.97 0.90 16.78
N TYR A 142 23.09 -0.20 16.05
CA TYR A 142 24.36 -0.87 15.78
C TYR A 142 24.94 -0.54 14.42
N ASN A 143 24.21 0.21 13.60
CA ASN A 143 24.60 0.62 12.25
C ASN A 143 24.95 -0.60 11.35
N ILE A 144 24.17 -1.68 11.47
CA ILE A 144 24.36 -2.91 10.69
C ILE A 144 23.36 -2.91 9.54
N PRO A 145 23.79 -3.07 8.26
CA PRO A 145 22.89 -3.17 7.12
C PRO A 145 21.95 -4.38 7.21
N ASP A 146 20.75 -4.25 6.60
CA ASP A 146 19.84 -5.36 6.43
C ASP A 146 20.50 -6.44 5.56
N LYS A 147 20.42 -7.71 5.98
CA LYS A 147 21.01 -8.84 5.28
C LYS A 147 20.30 -9.19 3.97
N ASP A 148 18.98 -8.98 3.93
CA ASP A 148 18.09 -9.57 2.94
C ASP A 148 17.67 -8.59 1.84
N SER A 149 17.90 -7.30 2.05
CA SER A 149 17.40 -6.27 1.15
C SER A 149 18.20 -4.97 1.26
N THR A 150 18.07 -4.15 0.22
CA THR A 150 18.66 -2.81 0.17
C THR A 150 17.53 -1.79 0.13
N PRO A 151 17.44 -0.87 1.14
CA PRO A 151 16.40 0.15 1.14
C PRO A 151 16.43 1.03 -0.12
N ASP A 152 15.22 1.47 -0.55
CA ASP A 152 15.01 2.44 -1.61
C ASP A 152 15.54 2.05 -2.99
N ASN A 153 15.65 0.74 -3.29
CA ASN A 153 16.12 0.30 -4.61
C ASN A 153 15.01 -0.19 -5.55
N LYS A 154 13.76 -0.28 -5.06
CA LYS A 154 12.57 -0.75 -5.81
C LYS A 154 12.82 -2.08 -6.53
N LYS A 155 13.55 -2.98 -5.91
CA LYS A 155 13.91 -4.27 -6.50
C LYS A 155 12.90 -5.34 -6.08
N PRO A 156 12.06 -5.87 -7.00
CA PRO A 156 11.09 -6.92 -6.67
C PRO A 156 11.78 -8.18 -6.16
N GLY A 157 11.11 -8.87 -5.21
CA GLY A 157 11.62 -10.11 -4.63
C GLY A 157 12.50 -9.93 -3.40
N GLU A 158 12.87 -8.69 -3.05
CA GLU A 158 13.51 -8.41 -1.77
C GLU A 158 12.48 -8.33 -0.64
N ASP A 159 12.89 -8.54 0.62
CA ASP A 159 11.99 -8.57 1.77
C ASP A 159 11.42 -7.20 2.16
N ASP A 160 12.05 -6.11 1.71
CA ASP A 160 11.65 -4.74 2.04
C ASP A 160 10.64 -4.13 1.06
N ILE A 161 10.16 -4.91 0.08
CA ILE A 161 9.23 -4.46 -0.94
C ILE A 161 8.11 -5.49 -1.14
N ASP A 162 6.89 -5.01 -1.32
CA ASP A 162 5.74 -5.85 -1.64
C ASP A 162 4.71 -5.05 -2.43
N ASP A 163 3.80 -5.77 -3.09
CA ASP A 163 2.74 -5.16 -3.89
C ASP A 163 1.37 -5.77 -3.58
N ALA A 164 0.32 -5.04 -3.98
CA ALA A 164 -1.06 -5.49 -3.83
C ALA A 164 -1.86 -5.12 -5.09
N PRO A 165 -2.44 -6.11 -5.77
CA PRO A 165 -3.18 -5.89 -6.99
C PRO A 165 -4.67 -5.63 -6.74
N VAL A 166 -5.26 -4.72 -7.53
CA VAL A 166 -6.70 -4.53 -7.64
C VAL A 166 -7.07 -4.50 -9.11
N MET A 167 -8.31 -4.82 -9.44
CA MET A 167 -8.78 -4.82 -10.82
C MET A 167 -10.15 -4.13 -10.90
N LEU A 168 -10.29 -3.24 -11.87
CA LEU A 168 -11.56 -2.61 -12.21
C LEU A 168 -12.04 -3.14 -13.55
N SER A 169 -13.31 -3.50 -13.61
CA SER A 169 -13.97 -4.02 -14.81
C SER A 169 -15.36 -3.43 -14.97
N VAL A 170 -15.91 -3.57 -16.18
CA VAL A 170 -17.26 -3.10 -16.52
C VAL A 170 -18.17 -4.28 -16.79
#